data_e81dc52fdc252a3ecf16ff03faf810f1
#
_entry.id   e81dc52fdc252a3ecf16ff03faf810f1
#
_cell.length_a   1.000
_cell.length_b   1.000
_cell.length_c   1.000
_cell.angle_alpha   90.00
_cell.angle_beta   90.00
_cell.angle_gamma   90.00
#
_symmetry.space_group_name_H-M   'P 1'
#
loop_
_entity.id
_entity.type
_entity.pdbx_description
1 polymer ?
#
loop_
_entity_poly.entity_id
_entity_poly.type
_entity_poly.pdbx_seq_one_letter_code
_entity_poly.pdbx_strand_id
1 'polypeptide(L)'
;ILEQYAHRNHMSFQIEMIFEETKLLKYVEEHQDLDVAFLGISIQENGDGIDLARKINIFAPRVAIVFLTGYTSYATEVYEARHSQFVKREDLGQSLVSIFSRLHSETARRRRGFVHIHAKGKELIIREEEILYIERNGRTTRIHCKKEMIDISEKLSELEKKLNPIIFVRCHNSFIVNFMAVREFTRTDFVLNDEVSIIPISRYKLNETRERFLVWSKQYV
;
A
#
# COMPACT_ATOMS: atom_id res chain seq x y z
N ILE A 1 -21.53 -13.08 -8.96
CA ILE A 1 -20.89 -12.06 -9.83
C ILE A 1 -19.43 -12.41 -10.06
N LEU A 2 -18.59 -12.58 -9.03
CA LEU A 2 -17.17 -12.91 -9.17
C LEU A 2 -16.94 -14.23 -9.90
N GLU A 3 -17.65 -15.30 -9.55
CA GLU A 3 -17.58 -16.60 -10.23
C GLU A 3 -17.98 -16.51 -11.69
N GLN A 4 -19.05 -15.77 -12.01
CA GLN A 4 -19.48 -15.55 -13.38
C GLN A 4 -18.44 -14.77 -14.19
N TYR A 5 -17.81 -13.79 -13.57
CA TYR A 5 -16.72 -13.04 -14.20
C TYR A 5 -15.50 -13.95 -14.46
N ALA A 6 -15.11 -14.77 -13.48
CA ALA A 6 -14.03 -15.73 -13.62
C ALA A 6 -14.27 -16.69 -14.79
N HIS A 7 -15.45 -17.29 -14.85
CA HIS A 7 -15.82 -18.21 -15.93
C HIS A 7 -15.76 -17.55 -17.32
N ARG A 8 -16.31 -16.32 -17.46
CA ARG A 8 -16.30 -15.58 -18.74
C ARG A 8 -14.90 -15.17 -19.21
N ASN A 9 -13.98 -14.96 -18.28
CA ASN A 9 -12.62 -14.49 -18.60
C ASN A 9 -11.56 -15.59 -18.48
N HIS A 10 -11.97 -16.87 -18.37
CA HIS A 10 -11.07 -18.02 -18.19
C HIS A 10 -10.09 -17.85 -17.02
N MET A 11 -10.55 -17.25 -15.94
CA MET A 11 -9.82 -17.05 -14.71
C MET A 11 -10.26 -18.06 -13.65
N SER A 12 -9.35 -18.42 -12.73
CA SER A 12 -9.69 -19.22 -11.56
C SER A 12 -9.55 -18.34 -10.31
N PHE A 13 -10.59 -18.29 -9.49
CA PHE A 13 -10.58 -17.60 -8.21
C PHE A 13 -10.81 -18.59 -7.07
N GLN A 14 -10.04 -18.45 -6.03
CA GLN A 14 -10.37 -18.98 -4.73
C GLN A 14 -11.05 -17.85 -3.96
N ILE A 15 -12.34 -18.04 -3.63
CA ILE A 15 -13.14 -17.00 -2.97
C ILE A 15 -13.50 -17.50 -1.57
N GLU A 16 -13.14 -16.69 -0.57
CA GLU A 16 -13.51 -16.93 0.82
C GLU A 16 -14.44 -15.81 1.30
N MET A 17 -15.55 -16.17 1.95
CA MET A 17 -16.52 -15.22 2.50
C MET A 17 -16.43 -15.20 4.01
N ILE A 18 -15.97 -14.09 4.57
CA ILE A 18 -15.75 -13.93 6.00
C ILE A 18 -16.60 -12.78 6.53
N PHE A 19 -17.40 -13.04 7.57
CA PHE A 19 -18.35 -12.08 8.12
C PHE A 19 -17.90 -11.47 9.46
N GLU A 20 -16.83 -12.00 10.06
CA GLU A 20 -16.31 -11.56 11.36
C GLU A 20 -14.93 -10.95 11.19
N GLU A 21 -14.72 -9.76 11.76
CA GLU A 21 -13.46 -9.02 11.68
C GLU A 21 -12.26 -9.85 12.18
N THR A 22 -12.39 -10.47 13.36
CA THR A 22 -11.32 -11.26 13.96
C THR A 22 -10.90 -12.45 13.11
N LYS A 23 -11.86 -13.11 12.46
CA LYS A 23 -11.59 -14.22 11.53
C LYS A 23 -10.92 -13.72 10.25
N LEU A 24 -11.34 -12.55 9.75
CA LEU A 24 -10.74 -11.96 8.56
C LEU A 24 -9.29 -11.55 8.80
N LEU A 25 -9.00 -10.90 9.92
CA LEU A 25 -7.62 -10.51 10.25
C LEU A 25 -6.71 -11.72 10.40
N LYS A 26 -7.17 -12.77 11.08
CA LYS A 26 -6.44 -14.04 11.19
C LYS A 26 -6.22 -14.67 9.82
N TYR A 27 -7.25 -14.73 8.98
CA TYR A 27 -7.16 -15.28 7.63
C TYR A 27 -6.12 -14.52 6.79
N VAL A 28 -6.14 -13.18 6.84
CA VAL A 28 -5.18 -12.32 6.11
C VAL A 28 -3.75 -12.52 6.64
N GLU A 29 -3.56 -12.74 7.94
CA GLU A 29 -2.24 -13.02 8.52
C GLU A 29 -1.70 -14.39 8.07
N GLU A 30 -2.56 -15.39 7.97
CA GLU A 30 -2.20 -16.76 7.57
C GLU A 30 -2.02 -16.91 6.05
N HIS A 31 -2.69 -16.07 5.23
CA HIS A 31 -2.70 -16.14 3.77
C HIS A 31 -2.07 -14.89 3.13
N GLN A 32 -0.73 -14.83 3.18
CA GLN A 32 0.05 -13.71 2.63
C GLN A 32 0.03 -13.64 1.10
N ASP A 33 -0.51 -14.64 0.42
CA ASP A 33 -0.72 -14.73 -1.02
C ASP A 33 -2.08 -14.19 -1.47
N LEU A 34 -2.90 -13.67 -0.55
CA LEU A 34 -4.17 -13.05 -0.87
C LEU A 34 -3.97 -11.86 -1.82
N ASP A 35 -4.62 -11.90 -2.98
CA ASP A 35 -4.51 -10.85 -4.00
C ASP A 35 -5.41 -9.64 -3.70
N VAL A 36 -6.67 -9.89 -3.29
CA VAL A 36 -7.68 -8.85 -3.14
C VAL A 36 -8.64 -9.13 -1.98
N ALA A 37 -8.96 -8.10 -1.22
CA ALA A 37 -10.03 -8.11 -0.22
C ALA A 37 -11.13 -7.12 -0.64
N PHE A 38 -12.35 -7.62 -0.79
CA PHE A 38 -13.55 -6.80 -0.97
C PHE A 38 -14.16 -6.52 0.40
N LEU A 39 -14.13 -5.26 0.83
CA LEU A 39 -14.61 -4.86 2.14
C LEU A 39 -15.90 -4.06 2.04
N GLY A 40 -16.93 -4.49 2.77
CA GLY A 40 -18.13 -3.70 2.96
C GLY A 40 -17.86 -2.53 3.91
N ILE A 41 -18.38 -1.34 3.59
CA ILE A 41 -18.45 -0.23 4.53
C ILE A 41 -19.85 -0.30 5.15
N SER A 42 -19.93 -0.65 6.43
CA SER A 42 -21.18 -0.74 7.17
C SER A 42 -21.38 0.50 8.05
N ILE A 43 -22.63 0.95 8.18
CA ILE A 43 -23.04 2.05 9.06
C ILE A 43 -23.39 1.53 10.46
N GLN A 44 -23.52 0.21 10.66
CA GLN A 44 -24.02 -0.38 11.92
C GLN A 44 -22.93 -1.03 12.75
N GLU A 45 -22.84 -0.60 13.97
CA GLU A 45 -22.35 -1.11 15.27
C GLU A 45 -21.16 -2.12 15.36
N ASN A 46 -20.75 -2.82 14.30
CA ASN A 46 -19.79 -3.95 14.42
C ASN A 46 -18.52 -3.82 13.58
N GLY A 47 -18.00 -2.63 13.40
CA GLY A 47 -16.69 -2.46 12.77
C GLY A 47 -16.73 -1.52 11.56
N ASP A 48 -15.83 -0.56 11.59
CA ASP A 48 -15.58 0.34 10.49
C ASP A 48 -14.74 -0.40 9.44
N GLY A 49 -15.32 -0.66 8.26
CA GLY A 49 -14.59 -1.28 7.15
C GLY A 49 -13.32 -0.52 6.76
N ILE A 50 -13.22 0.76 7.09
CA ILE A 50 -12.04 1.59 6.88
C ILE A 50 -10.97 1.27 7.92
N ASP A 51 -11.33 1.10 9.19
CA ASP A 51 -10.40 0.68 10.24
C ASP A 51 -9.87 -0.74 9.97
N LEU A 52 -10.74 -1.63 9.52
CA LEU A 52 -10.36 -2.96 9.07
C LEU A 52 -9.37 -2.91 7.89
N ALA A 53 -9.60 -2.03 6.93
CA ALA A 53 -8.68 -1.81 5.82
C ALA A 53 -7.31 -1.30 6.29
N ARG A 54 -7.25 -0.41 7.30
CA ARG A 54 -5.99 0.04 7.91
C ARG A 54 -5.24 -1.13 8.54
N LYS A 55 -5.92 -2.00 9.29
CA LYS A 55 -5.32 -3.21 9.89
C LYS A 55 -4.76 -4.14 8.81
N ILE A 56 -5.54 -4.41 7.75
CA ILE A 56 -5.07 -5.22 6.61
C ILE A 56 -3.85 -4.58 5.94
N ASN A 57 -3.83 -3.26 5.77
CA ASN A 57 -2.68 -2.55 5.19
C ASN A 57 -1.39 -2.72 6.01
N ILE A 58 -1.50 -2.95 7.33
CA ILE A 58 -0.36 -3.21 8.22
C ILE A 58 0.11 -4.66 8.06
N PHE A 59 -0.79 -5.63 8.22
CA PHE A 59 -0.45 -7.06 8.27
C PHE A 59 -0.18 -7.67 6.90
N ALA A 60 -0.90 -7.22 5.87
CA ALA A 60 -0.78 -7.72 4.50
C ALA A 60 -0.74 -6.56 3.48
N PRO A 61 0.37 -5.81 3.42
CA PRO A 61 0.47 -4.62 2.57
C PRO A 61 0.40 -4.90 1.07
N ARG A 62 0.42 -6.16 0.66
CA ARG A 62 0.23 -6.56 -0.76
C ARG A 62 -1.22 -6.64 -1.17
N VAL A 63 -2.11 -6.91 -0.22
CA VAL A 63 -3.53 -7.11 -0.50
C VAL A 63 -4.13 -5.84 -1.09
N ALA A 64 -4.74 -5.96 -2.23
CA ALA A 64 -5.49 -4.86 -2.82
C ALA A 64 -6.86 -4.78 -2.15
N ILE A 65 -7.20 -3.63 -1.61
CA ILE A 65 -8.49 -3.41 -0.96
C ILE A 65 -9.44 -2.75 -1.94
N VAL A 66 -10.61 -3.34 -2.10
CA VAL A 66 -11.73 -2.78 -2.85
C VAL A 66 -12.89 -2.56 -1.89
N PHE A 67 -13.26 -1.31 -1.66
CA PHE A 67 -14.44 -1.01 -0.86
C PHE A 67 -15.72 -1.20 -1.66
N LEU A 68 -16.67 -1.94 -1.05
CA LEU A 68 -18.02 -2.14 -1.58
C LEU A 68 -19.03 -1.46 -0.65
N THR A 69 -19.79 -0.52 -1.16
CA THR A 69 -20.81 0.17 -0.35
C THR A 69 -22.09 0.41 -1.15
N GLY A 70 -23.20 0.49 -0.42
CA GLY A 70 -24.45 1.04 -0.95
C GLY A 70 -24.56 2.57 -0.79
N TYR A 71 -23.59 3.21 -0.11
CA TYR A 71 -23.67 4.61 0.28
C TYR A 71 -22.49 5.41 -0.24
N THR A 72 -22.76 6.51 -0.92
CA THR A 72 -21.73 7.41 -1.50
C THR A 72 -21.16 8.42 -0.50
N SER A 73 -21.78 8.57 0.68
CA SER A 73 -21.36 9.52 1.71
C SER A 73 -19.97 9.26 2.29
N TYR A 74 -19.46 8.03 2.18
CA TYR A 74 -18.14 7.63 2.72
C TYR A 74 -16.98 7.81 1.74
N ALA A 75 -17.21 8.42 0.58
CA ALA A 75 -16.18 8.60 -0.43
C ALA A 75 -14.97 9.43 0.02
N THR A 76 -15.13 10.24 1.07
CA THR A 76 -14.04 11.03 1.67
C THR A 76 -13.24 10.27 2.72
N GLU A 77 -13.90 9.44 3.52
CA GLU A 77 -13.27 8.72 4.65
C GLU A 77 -12.43 7.53 4.19
N VAL A 78 -12.76 6.93 3.04
CA VAL A 78 -11.96 5.82 2.47
C VAL A 78 -10.51 6.21 2.14
N TYR A 79 -10.22 7.51 1.99
CA TYR A 79 -8.85 8.00 1.79
C TYR A 79 -7.95 7.85 3.01
N GLU A 80 -8.51 7.55 4.17
CA GLU A 80 -7.75 7.28 5.39
C GLU A 80 -7.06 5.90 5.38
N ALA A 81 -7.54 4.97 4.53
CA ALA A 81 -6.89 3.68 4.31
C ALA A 81 -6.41 3.57 2.86
N ARG A 82 -5.26 2.91 2.66
CA ARG A 82 -4.79 2.61 1.32
C ARG A 82 -5.71 1.57 0.67
N HIS A 83 -6.32 1.94 -0.44
CA HIS A 83 -7.21 1.07 -1.19
C HIS A 83 -6.99 1.22 -2.70
N SER A 84 -7.38 0.21 -3.46
CA SER A 84 -7.26 0.20 -4.91
C SER A 84 -8.45 0.86 -5.58
N GLN A 85 -9.65 0.63 -5.06
CA GLN A 85 -10.87 1.16 -5.65
C GLN A 85 -12.01 1.24 -4.62
N PHE A 86 -12.89 2.21 -4.85
CA PHE A 86 -14.18 2.35 -4.18
C PHE A 86 -15.28 2.10 -5.21
N VAL A 87 -16.17 1.15 -4.94
CA VAL A 87 -17.19 0.70 -5.90
C VAL A 87 -18.55 0.64 -5.22
N LYS A 88 -19.56 1.13 -5.89
CA LYS A 88 -20.93 0.88 -5.44
C LYS A 88 -21.28 -0.59 -5.63
N ARG A 89 -21.99 -1.18 -4.68
CA ARG A 89 -22.34 -2.60 -4.72
C ARG A 89 -23.11 -2.97 -6.01
N GLU A 90 -23.97 -2.09 -6.50
CA GLU A 90 -24.72 -2.24 -7.75
C GLU A 90 -23.84 -2.23 -9.01
N ASP A 91 -22.71 -1.50 -8.97
CA ASP A 91 -21.77 -1.34 -10.10
C ASP A 91 -20.65 -2.39 -10.11
N LEU A 92 -20.62 -3.32 -9.13
CA LEU A 92 -19.55 -4.29 -9.00
C LEU A 92 -19.29 -5.06 -10.30
N GLY A 93 -20.35 -5.56 -10.94
CA GLY A 93 -20.22 -6.35 -12.17
C GLY A 93 -19.52 -5.61 -13.31
N GLN A 94 -19.80 -4.33 -13.47
CA GLN A 94 -19.19 -3.47 -14.50
C GLN A 94 -17.77 -3.08 -14.11
N SER A 95 -17.49 -2.95 -12.81
CA SER A 95 -16.20 -2.52 -12.29
C SER A 95 -15.15 -3.65 -12.26
N LEU A 96 -15.53 -4.92 -12.36
CA LEU A 96 -14.59 -6.04 -12.24
C LEU A 96 -13.47 -6.00 -13.27
N VAL A 97 -13.75 -5.61 -14.52
CA VAL A 97 -12.73 -5.48 -15.58
C VAL A 97 -11.65 -4.48 -15.15
N SER A 98 -12.06 -3.31 -14.68
CA SER A 98 -11.12 -2.26 -14.23
C SER A 98 -10.35 -2.67 -12.97
N ILE A 99 -11.03 -3.33 -12.02
CA ILE A 99 -10.41 -3.84 -10.80
C ILE A 99 -9.29 -4.83 -11.15
N PHE A 100 -9.61 -5.90 -11.89
CA PHE A 100 -8.63 -6.96 -12.18
C PHE A 100 -7.53 -6.53 -13.15
N SER A 101 -7.82 -5.67 -14.13
CA SER A 101 -6.79 -5.09 -14.99
C SER A 101 -5.79 -4.25 -14.18
N ARG A 102 -6.27 -3.47 -13.24
CA ARG A 102 -5.43 -2.68 -12.34
C ARG A 102 -4.61 -3.57 -11.41
N LEU A 103 -5.22 -4.56 -10.77
CA LEU A 103 -4.54 -5.53 -9.91
C LEU A 103 -3.43 -6.25 -10.67
N HIS A 104 -3.71 -6.74 -11.88
CA HIS A 104 -2.71 -7.41 -12.70
C HIS A 104 -1.51 -6.50 -13.01
N SER A 105 -1.77 -5.27 -13.41
CA SER A 105 -0.71 -4.30 -13.71
C SER A 105 0.12 -3.92 -12.46
N GLU A 106 -0.51 -3.77 -11.32
CA GLU A 106 0.14 -3.47 -10.05
C GLU A 106 0.99 -4.65 -9.56
N THR A 107 0.46 -5.87 -9.61
CA THR A 107 1.19 -7.09 -9.23
C THR A 107 2.39 -7.34 -10.13
N ALA A 108 2.23 -7.19 -11.45
CA ALA A 108 3.33 -7.33 -12.41
C ALA A 108 4.44 -6.29 -12.17
N ARG A 109 4.08 -5.06 -11.80
CA ARG A 109 5.03 -4.00 -11.47
C ARG A 109 5.78 -4.30 -10.18
N ARG A 110 5.08 -4.70 -9.12
CA ARG A 110 5.65 -5.03 -7.80
C ARG A 110 6.63 -6.22 -7.84
N ARG A 111 6.32 -7.25 -8.65
CA ARG A 111 7.21 -8.42 -8.83
C ARG A 111 8.54 -8.07 -9.48
N ARG A 112 8.64 -6.93 -10.19
CA ARG A 112 9.87 -6.53 -10.89
C ARG A 112 10.88 -5.82 -9.99
N GLY A 113 10.47 -5.29 -8.82
CA GLY A 113 11.35 -4.53 -7.93
C GLY A 113 11.89 -3.24 -8.57
N PHE A 114 11.15 -2.65 -9.51
CA PHE A 114 11.50 -1.41 -10.19
C PHE A 114 10.38 -0.40 -10.08
N VAL A 115 10.75 0.87 -9.89
CA VAL A 115 9.83 2.00 -9.97
C VAL A 115 10.10 2.82 -11.23
N HIS A 116 9.02 3.20 -11.92
CA HIS A 116 9.07 4.07 -13.09
C HIS A 116 8.77 5.50 -12.67
N ILE A 117 9.65 6.43 -13.03
CA ILE A 117 9.61 7.83 -12.61
C ILE A 117 9.84 8.73 -13.81
N HIS A 118 9.07 9.81 -13.91
CA HIS A 118 9.31 10.87 -14.87
C HIS A 118 10.11 12.00 -14.22
N ALA A 119 11.31 12.26 -14.70
CA ALA A 119 12.19 13.32 -14.21
C ALA A 119 12.79 14.13 -15.34
N LYS A 120 12.60 15.45 -15.31
CA LYS A 120 13.21 16.39 -16.28
C LYS A 120 13.03 15.99 -17.76
N GLY A 121 11.81 15.51 -18.10
CA GLY A 121 11.49 15.09 -19.47
C GLY A 121 12.06 13.72 -19.87
N LYS A 122 12.55 12.94 -18.92
CA LYS A 122 13.09 11.59 -19.14
C LYS A 122 12.31 10.57 -18.31
N GLU A 123 12.14 9.38 -18.85
CA GLU A 123 11.64 8.21 -18.10
C GLU A 123 12.85 7.51 -17.44
N LEU A 124 12.75 7.35 -16.13
CA LEU A 124 13.77 6.65 -15.34
C LEU A 124 13.16 5.37 -14.79
N ILE A 125 13.95 4.31 -14.80
CA ILE A 125 13.64 3.03 -14.17
C ILE A 125 14.65 2.82 -13.06
N ILE A 126 14.19 2.83 -11.81
CA ILE A 126 15.05 2.72 -10.63
C ILE A 126 14.73 1.39 -9.93
N ARG A 127 15.76 0.66 -9.52
CA ARG A 127 15.56 -0.51 -8.66
C ARG A 127 15.15 -0.06 -7.27
N GLU A 128 14.09 -0.63 -6.75
CA GLU A 128 13.58 -0.28 -5.41
C GLU A 128 14.63 -0.52 -4.31
N GLU A 129 15.46 -1.53 -4.45
CA GLU A 129 16.58 -1.83 -3.53
C GLU A 129 17.69 -0.78 -3.49
N GLU A 130 17.76 0.08 -4.51
CA GLU A 130 18.71 1.19 -4.56
C GLU A 130 18.21 2.45 -3.86
N ILE A 131 16.90 2.55 -3.64
CA ILE A 131 16.27 3.70 -2.98
C ILE A 131 16.39 3.53 -1.47
N LEU A 132 17.00 4.50 -0.80
CA LEU A 132 17.10 4.54 0.66
C LEU A 132 15.85 5.17 1.27
N TYR A 133 15.53 6.37 0.83
CA TYR A 133 14.33 7.10 1.24
C TYR A 133 13.96 8.15 0.20
N ILE A 134 12.80 8.74 0.37
CA ILE A 134 12.27 9.80 -0.49
C ILE A 134 11.78 10.93 0.40
N GLU A 135 12.19 12.15 0.08
CA GLU A 135 11.76 13.34 0.81
C GLU A 135 11.02 14.33 -0.08
N ARG A 136 10.11 15.07 0.53
CA ARG A 136 9.44 16.21 -0.09
C ARG A 136 9.93 17.49 0.56
N ASN A 137 10.57 18.36 -0.23
CA ASN A 137 10.97 19.69 0.20
C ASN A 137 10.29 20.73 -0.71
N GLY A 138 9.28 21.40 -0.16
CA GLY A 138 8.47 22.34 -0.91
C GLY A 138 7.81 21.71 -2.14
N ARG A 139 8.17 22.14 -3.34
CA ARG A 139 7.63 21.65 -4.61
C ARG A 139 8.44 20.51 -5.22
N THR A 140 9.60 20.20 -4.68
CA THR A 140 10.49 19.16 -5.19
C THR A 140 10.41 17.90 -4.33
N THR A 141 10.32 16.76 -4.99
CA THR A 141 10.48 15.44 -4.35
C THR A 141 11.88 14.93 -4.72
N ARG A 142 12.66 14.57 -3.73
CA ARG A 142 14.00 14.02 -3.90
C ARG A 142 14.02 12.55 -3.52
N ILE A 143 14.52 11.73 -4.45
CA ILE A 143 14.74 10.31 -4.24
C ILE A 143 16.21 10.13 -3.92
N HIS A 144 16.50 9.67 -2.70
CA HIS A 144 17.84 9.37 -2.26
C HIS A 144 18.16 7.90 -2.55
N CYS A 145 18.99 7.67 -3.53
CA CYS A 145 19.52 6.34 -3.87
C CYS A 145 20.92 6.13 -3.27
N LYS A 146 21.36 4.88 -3.24
CA LYS A 146 22.71 4.51 -2.72
C LYS A 146 23.85 5.28 -3.38
N LYS A 147 23.69 5.67 -4.66
CA LYS A 147 24.76 6.28 -5.46
C LYS A 147 24.47 7.69 -5.92
N GLU A 148 23.20 8.08 -5.97
CA GLU A 148 22.78 9.36 -6.54
C GLU A 148 21.51 9.89 -5.88
N MET A 149 21.21 11.16 -6.11
CA MET A 149 19.96 11.82 -5.73
C MET A 149 19.24 12.29 -6.99
N ILE A 150 17.93 12.04 -7.05
CA ILE A 150 17.09 12.36 -8.21
C ILE A 150 15.98 13.29 -7.79
N ASP A 151 15.96 14.49 -8.35
CA ASP A 151 14.91 15.47 -8.12
C ASP A 151 13.77 15.34 -9.14
N ILE A 152 12.55 15.24 -8.65
CA ILE A 152 11.33 15.13 -9.45
C ILE A 152 10.25 16.10 -8.97
N SER A 153 9.26 16.36 -9.80
CA SER A 153 8.10 17.20 -9.45
C SER A 153 6.92 16.42 -8.90
N GLU A 154 6.91 15.11 -9.06
CA GLU A 154 5.80 14.24 -8.65
C GLU A 154 5.59 14.30 -7.13
N LYS A 155 4.33 14.26 -6.68
CA LYS A 155 3.99 14.29 -5.26
C LYS A 155 4.28 12.95 -4.59
N LEU A 156 4.61 12.98 -3.29
CA LEU A 156 4.83 11.75 -2.50
C LEU A 156 3.64 10.78 -2.55
N SER A 157 2.41 11.30 -2.54
CA SER A 157 1.19 10.48 -2.61
C SER A 157 1.05 9.71 -3.93
N GLU A 158 1.55 10.25 -5.03
CA GLU A 158 1.54 9.56 -6.32
C GLU A 158 2.68 8.54 -6.39
N LEU A 159 3.84 8.91 -5.86
CA LEU A 159 4.99 8.01 -5.81
C LEU A 159 4.73 6.79 -4.92
N GLU A 160 4.10 7.01 -3.76
CA GLU A 160 3.71 5.95 -2.82
C GLU A 160 2.88 4.85 -3.48
N LYS A 161 1.99 5.20 -4.43
CA LYS A 161 1.18 4.23 -5.19
C LYS A 161 2.02 3.34 -6.13
N LYS A 162 3.19 3.84 -6.55
CA LYS A 162 4.08 3.13 -7.48
C LYS A 162 5.07 2.22 -6.77
N LEU A 163 5.38 2.50 -5.51
CA LEU A 163 6.36 1.78 -4.70
C LEU A 163 5.77 0.47 -4.12
N ASN A 164 6.65 -0.47 -3.85
CA ASN A 164 6.28 -1.72 -3.18
C ASN A 164 5.89 -1.45 -1.72
N PRO A 165 4.62 -1.60 -1.34
CA PRO A 165 4.14 -1.26 0.00
C PRO A 165 4.65 -2.17 1.11
N ILE A 166 5.36 -3.27 0.79
CA ILE A 166 5.98 -4.14 1.80
C ILE A 166 7.23 -3.49 2.36
N ILE A 167 8.04 -2.91 1.47
CA ILE A 167 9.35 -2.36 1.83
C ILE A 167 9.33 -0.85 2.00
N PHE A 168 8.33 -0.15 1.45
CA PHE A 168 8.22 1.30 1.60
C PHE A 168 7.09 1.70 2.53
N VAL A 169 7.38 2.63 3.44
CA VAL A 169 6.40 3.23 4.35
C VAL A 169 6.47 4.75 4.31
N ARG A 170 5.32 5.39 4.23
CA ARG A 170 5.23 6.84 4.42
C ARG A 170 5.16 7.15 5.91
N CYS A 171 6.30 7.27 6.55
CA CYS A 171 6.44 7.51 7.99
C CYS A 171 6.19 8.98 8.40
N HIS A 172 6.23 9.92 7.45
CA HIS A 172 6.02 11.35 7.68
C HIS A 172 5.30 12.00 6.50
N ASN A 173 4.72 13.18 6.69
CA ASN A 173 4.12 13.93 5.59
C ASN A 173 5.12 14.21 4.46
N SER A 174 6.39 14.36 4.81
CA SER A 174 7.48 14.66 3.89
C SER A 174 8.41 13.48 3.59
N PHE A 175 8.22 12.30 4.20
CA PHE A 175 9.15 11.18 4.02
C PHE A 175 8.47 9.85 3.74
N ILE A 176 9.08 9.11 2.79
CA ILE A 176 8.84 7.68 2.56
C ILE A 176 10.19 6.97 2.76
N VAL A 177 10.22 5.92 3.58
CA VAL A 177 11.43 5.16 3.91
C VAL A 177 11.34 3.75 3.34
N ASN A 178 12.47 3.24 2.86
CA ASN A 178 12.66 1.84 2.51
C ASN A 178 13.14 1.07 3.76
N PHE A 179 12.37 0.09 4.21
CA PHE A 179 12.73 -0.74 5.36
C PHE A 179 14.05 -1.50 5.16
N MET A 180 14.38 -1.89 3.92
CA MET A 180 15.66 -2.55 3.63
C MET A 180 16.88 -1.64 3.86
N ALA A 181 16.70 -0.33 3.90
CA ALA A 181 17.73 0.64 4.19
C ALA A 181 17.81 1.02 5.68
N VAL A 182 16.91 0.52 6.52
CA VAL A 182 16.88 0.84 7.95
C VAL A 182 17.88 -0.04 8.70
N ARG A 183 18.81 0.60 9.43
CA ARG A 183 19.69 -0.05 10.38
C ARG A 183 19.08 -0.14 11.77
N GLU A 184 18.44 0.95 12.19
CA GLU A 184 17.90 1.08 13.54
C GLU A 184 16.57 1.82 13.52
N PHE A 185 15.61 1.33 14.29
CA PHE A 185 14.37 2.02 14.61
C PHE A 185 14.44 2.52 16.04
N THR A 186 14.60 3.83 16.18
CA THR A 186 14.60 4.49 17.48
C THR A 186 13.17 4.73 17.98
N ARG A 187 13.02 5.50 19.04
CA ARG A 187 11.71 5.83 19.58
C ARG A 187 10.85 6.67 18.61
N THR A 188 11.50 7.53 17.80
CA THR A 188 10.83 8.52 16.94
C THR A 188 11.37 8.59 15.52
N ASP A 189 12.44 7.87 15.21
CA ASP A 189 13.17 8.02 13.96
C ASP A 189 13.65 6.69 13.39
N PHE A 190 13.89 6.65 12.10
CA PHE A 190 14.70 5.62 11.45
C PHE A 190 16.12 6.13 11.23
N VAL A 191 17.12 5.33 11.63
CA VAL A 191 18.53 5.52 11.27
C VAL A 191 18.84 4.58 10.11
N LEU A 192 19.38 5.10 9.02
CA LEU A 192 19.63 4.30 7.81
C LEU A 192 21.04 3.69 7.80
N ASN A 193 21.25 2.74 6.91
CA ASN A 193 22.52 2.01 6.73
C ASN A 193 23.67 2.89 6.21
N ASP A 194 23.35 4.08 5.69
CA ASP A 194 24.37 5.06 5.27
C ASP A 194 25.02 5.79 6.46
N GLU A 195 24.58 5.49 7.70
CA GLU A 195 25.06 6.04 8.98
C GLU A 195 24.88 7.55 9.16
N VAL A 196 24.32 8.23 8.18
CA VAL A 196 24.15 9.69 8.15
C VAL A 196 22.68 10.07 8.19
N SER A 197 21.82 9.34 7.48
CA SER A 197 20.43 9.71 7.32
C SER A 197 19.58 9.27 8.53
N ILE A 198 18.98 10.26 9.19
CA ILE A 198 18.01 10.07 10.27
C ILE A 198 16.67 10.60 9.78
N ILE A 199 15.66 9.72 9.67
CA ILE A 199 14.38 10.04 9.10
C ILE A 199 13.31 10.12 10.19
N PRO A 200 12.72 11.30 10.44
CA PRO A 200 11.74 11.47 11.50
C PRO A 200 10.42 10.77 11.15
N ILE A 201 9.78 10.22 12.18
CA ILE A 201 8.46 9.64 12.09
C ILE A 201 7.45 10.60 12.71
N SER A 202 6.39 10.96 12.00
CA SER A 202 5.36 11.83 12.56
C SER A 202 4.60 11.13 13.69
N ARG A 203 4.20 11.88 14.71
CA ARG A 203 3.49 11.34 15.89
C ARG A 203 2.25 10.53 15.49
N TYR A 204 1.49 11.01 14.51
CA TYR A 204 0.27 10.35 14.04
C TYR A 204 0.53 9.03 13.30
N LYS A 205 1.73 8.86 12.73
CA LYS A 205 2.11 7.65 11.97
C LYS A 205 2.99 6.69 12.76
N LEU A 206 3.38 7.05 13.98
CA LEU A 206 4.36 6.31 14.76
C LEU A 206 3.91 4.86 15.03
N ASN A 207 2.68 4.67 15.50
CA ASN A 207 2.15 3.35 15.82
C ASN A 207 2.03 2.49 14.56
N GLU A 208 1.39 2.99 13.51
CA GLU A 208 1.26 2.30 12.22
C GLU A 208 2.63 1.93 11.63
N THR A 209 3.56 2.89 11.62
CA THR A 209 4.91 2.70 11.09
C THR A 209 5.67 1.63 11.86
N ARG A 210 5.55 1.64 13.20
CA ARG A 210 6.18 0.67 14.09
C ARG A 210 5.64 -0.74 13.85
N GLU A 211 4.33 -0.90 13.80
CA GLU A 211 3.69 -2.18 13.56
C GLU A 211 4.09 -2.76 12.20
N ARG A 212 4.07 -1.95 11.15
CA ARG A 212 4.51 -2.35 9.82
C ARG A 212 5.98 -2.77 9.80
N PHE A 213 6.86 -2.02 10.46
CA PHE A 213 8.27 -2.37 10.55
C PHE A 213 8.49 -3.69 11.30
N LEU A 214 7.78 -3.93 12.41
CA LEU A 214 7.86 -5.17 13.17
C LEU A 214 7.35 -6.38 12.37
N VAL A 215 6.25 -6.22 11.63
CA VAL A 215 5.74 -7.27 10.74
C VAL A 215 6.77 -7.57 9.65
N TRP A 216 7.29 -6.55 8.99
CA TRP A 216 8.30 -6.71 7.96
C TRP A 216 9.58 -7.39 8.49
N SER A 217 10.11 -6.95 9.62
CA SER A 217 11.35 -7.51 10.18
C SER A 217 11.23 -8.99 10.55
N LYS A 218 10.06 -9.43 11.06
CA LYS A 218 9.81 -10.85 11.35
C LYS A 218 9.76 -11.74 10.11
N GLN A 219 9.41 -11.17 8.95
CA GLN A 219 9.25 -11.94 7.71
C GLN A 219 10.50 -11.95 6.83
N TYR A 220 11.36 -10.93 6.93
CA TYR A 220 12.42 -10.69 5.97
C TYR A 220 13.82 -10.54 6.59
N VAL A 221 13.93 -10.53 7.91
CA VAL A 221 15.18 -10.51 8.68
C VAL A 221 15.22 -11.70 9.64
#